data_fc739a85521cbf17215674e4bf800e90
#
_entry.id   fc739a85521cbf17215674e4bf800e90
#
_cell.length_a   1.000
_cell.length_b   1.000
_cell.length_c   1.000
_cell.angle_alpha   90.00
_cell.angle_beta   90.00
_cell.angle_gamma   90.00
#
_symmetry.space_group_name_H-M   'P 1'
#
loop_
_entity.id
_entity.type
_entity.pdbx_description
1 polymer ?
#
loop_
_entity_poly.entity_id
_entity_poly.type
_entity_poly.pdbx_seq_one_letter_code
_entity_poly.pdbx_strand_id
1 'polypeptide(L)'
;MNTLVNFVRRGYELLVAGGNSLRSPFLLFLRVYFFWQLFMIGQGHLAHIGKVADFFVTLGIPLPTLNAYLSSTVECFGSLLLIIGLASRLAAVPVAVTMAVAYLTADLEAIMSFFSDPDKFVKADPFPYFICALIVLVFGPGRFSVDALIKWKLGKPRRRGTEGNSFGWSSQTPTKLKVQN
;
A
#
# COMPACT_ATOMS: atom_id res chain seq x y z
N MET A 1 -9.24 42.29 0.30
CA MET A 1 -9.44 40.98 -0.36
C MET A 1 -8.22 40.06 -0.25
N ASN A 2 -6.99 40.60 -0.31
CA ASN A 2 -5.76 39.81 -0.26
C ASN A 2 -5.44 39.16 1.11
N THR A 3 -5.85 39.78 2.22
CA THR A 3 -5.55 39.27 3.59
C THR A 3 -6.32 38.01 3.91
N LEU A 4 -7.61 37.93 3.53
CA LEU A 4 -8.45 36.75 3.72
C LEU A 4 -7.93 35.59 2.89
N VAL A 5 -7.57 35.83 1.64
CA VAL A 5 -7.01 34.82 0.73
C VAL A 5 -5.69 34.26 1.29
N ASN A 6 -4.83 35.14 1.80
CA ASN A 6 -3.56 34.72 2.42
C ASN A 6 -3.77 33.94 3.72
N PHE A 7 -4.77 34.26 4.52
CA PHE A 7 -5.11 33.53 5.73
C PHE A 7 -5.60 32.11 5.39
N VAL A 8 -6.53 31.98 4.45
CA VAL A 8 -7.05 30.68 3.98
C VAL A 8 -5.93 29.83 3.37
N ARG A 9 -5.08 30.44 2.56
CA ARG A 9 -3.92 29.76 1.97
C ARG A 9 -2.95 29.23 3.02
N ARG A 10 -2.59 30.02 4.03
CA ARG A 10 -1.73 29.57 5.14
C ARG A 10 -2.37 28.45 5.93
N GLY A 11 -3.68 28.53 6.22
CA GLY A 11 -4.41 27.46 6.89
C GLY A 11 -4.34 26.16 6.08
N TYR A 12 -4.56 26.23 4.78
CA TYR A 12 -4.46 25.07 3.88
C TYR A 12 -3.02 24.50 3.83
N GLU A 13 -2.00 25.34 3.71
CA GLU A 13 -0.60 24.91 3.70
C GLU A 13 -0.21 24.21 5.02
N LEU A 14 -0.70 24.70 6.17
CA LEU A 14 -0.49 24.04 7.47
C LEU A 14 -1.18 22.69 7.57
N LEU A 15 -2.42 22.57 7.07
CA LEU A 15 -3.14 21.28 7.02
C LEU A 15 -2.43 20.27 6.13
N VAL A 16 -1.96 20.68 4.97
CA VAL A 16 -1.21 19.82 4.06
C VAL A 16 0.13 19.40 4.67
N ALA A 17 0.85 20.32 5.29
CA ALA A 17 2.12 20.03 5.96
C ALA A 17 1.91 19.08 7.14
N GLY A 18 0.88 19.28 7.95
CA GLY A 18 0.49 18.39 9.05
C GLY A 18 0.13 16.99 8.55
N GLY A 19 -0.71 16.90 7.52
CA GLY A 19 -1.09 15.62 6.90
C GLY A 19 0.11 14.84 6.36
N ASN A 20 1.03 15.53 5.69
CA ASN A 20 2.26 14.92 5.18
C ASN A 20 3.20 14.44 6.30
N SER A 21 3.24 15.13 7.43
CA SER A 21 4.03 14.73 8.61
C SER A 21 3.43 13.50 9.30
N LEU A 22 2.09 13.44 9.40
CA LEU A 22 1.37 12.35 10.03
C LEU A 22 1.31 11.09 9.16
N ARG A 23 1.53 11.19 7.85
CA ARG A 23 1.46 10.06 6.93
C ARG A 23 2.34 8.87 7.35
N SER A 24 3.58 9.13 7.74
CA SER A 24 4.52 8.07 8.09
C SER A 24 4.21 7.37 9.41
N PRO A 25 3.90 8.07 10.53
CA PRO A 25 3.48 7.42 11.76
C PRO A 25 2.14 6.70 11.63
N PHE A 26 1.20 7.26 10.84
CA PHE A 26 -0.08 6.62 10.59
C PHE A 26 0.07 5.29 9.82
N LEU A 27 0.89 5.25 8.76
CA LEU A 27 1.20 4.03 8.04
C LEU A 27 1.90 2.99 8.93
N LEU A 28 2.77 3.42 9.84
CA LEU A 28 3.39 2.51 10.82
C LEU A 28 2.34 1.93 11.75
N PHE A 29 1.46 2.77 12.30
CA PHE A 29 0.38 2.32 13.18
C PHE A 29 -0.52 1.28 12.50
N LEU A 30 -1.00 1.55 11.28
CA LEU A 30 -1.84 0.61 10.52
C LEU A 30 -1.12 -0.73 10.33
N ARG A 31 0.14 -0.69 9.91
CA ARG A 31 0.94 -1.90 9.69
C ARG A 31 1.11 -2.71 10.95
N VAL A 32 1.52 -2.09 12.05
CA VAL A 32 1.75 -2.80 13.31
C VAL A 32 0.43 -3.34 13.86
N TYR A 33 -0.63 -2.53 13.88
CA TYR A 33 -1.91 -2.91 14.48
C TYR A 33 -2.59 -4.06 13.72
N PHE A 34 -2.78 -3.94 12.42
CA PHE A 34 -3.52 -4.95 11.64
C PHE A 34 -2.68 -6.18 11.34
N PHE A 35 -1.42 -6.02 10.94
CA PHE A 35 -0.60 -7.19 10.61
C PHE A 35 -0.11 -7.94 11.85
N TRP A 36 -0.11 -7.34 13.03
CA TRP A 36 0.08 -8.09 14.27
C TRP A 36 -1.06 -9.07 14.52
N GLN A 37 -2.29 -8.64 14.31
CA GLN A 37 -3.46 -9.52 14.44
C GLN A 37 -3.41 -10.64 13.39
N LEU A 38 -3.14 -10.31 12.12
CA LEU A 38 -3.02 -11.30 11.06
C LEU A 38 -1.87 -12.29 11.32
N PHE A 39 -0.76 -11.85 11.88
CA PHE A 39 0.33 -12.70 12.31
C PHE A 39 -0.11 -13.72 13.37
N MET A 40 -0.86 -13.28 14.38
CA MET A 40 -1.38 -14.18 15.42
C MET A 40 -2.39 -15.19 14.85
N ILE A 41 -3.23 -14.77 13.94
CA ILE A 41 -4.16 -15.65 13.20
C ILE A 41 -3.36 -16.69 12.41
N GLY A 42 -2.39 -16.26 11.61
CA GLY A 42 -1.56 -17.15 10.79
C GLY A 42 -0.77 -18.17 11.63
N GLN A 43 -0.27 -17.78 12.81
CA GLN A 43 0.33 -18.74 13.77
C GLN A 43 -0.70 -19.76 14.27
N GLY A 44 -1.91 -19.32 14.59
CA GLY A 44 -3.00 -20.19 15.01
C GLY A 44 -3.39 -21.19 13.92
N HIS A 45 -3.45 -20.74 12.67
CA HIS A 45 -3.71 -21.57 11.50
C HIS A 45 -2.60 -22.62 11.28
N LEU A 46 -1.32 -22.22 11.38
CA LEU A 46 -0.19 -23.15 11.26
C LEU A 46 -0.18 -24.20 12.38
N ALA A 47 -0.55 -23.81 13.60
CA ALA A 47 -0.64 -24.74 14.72
C ALA A 47 -1.78 -25.76 14.57
N HIS A 48 -2.84 -25.42 13.82
CA HIS A 48 -4.03 -26.24 13.65
C HIS A 48 -4.34 -26.48 12.17
N ILE A 49 -3.34 -26.74 11.37
CA ILE A 49 -3.44 -26.83 9.92
C ILE A 49 -4.50 -27.83 9.42
N GLY A 50 -4.71 -28.95 10.15
CA GLY A 50 -5.77 -29.92 9.83
C GLY A 50 -7.16 -29.27 9.83
N LYS A 51 -7.48 -28.46 10.83
CA LYS A 51 -8.77 -27.76 10.89
C LYS A 51 -8.96 -26.76 9.74
N VAL A 52 -7.87 -26.07 9.34
CA VAL A 52 -7.90 -25.14 8.20
C VAL A 52 -8.11 -25.92 6.90
N ALA A 53 -7.42 -27.05 6.73
CA ALA A 53 -7.60 -27.92 5.56
C ALA A 53 -9.03 -28.48 5.49
N ASP A 54 -9.59 -28.94 6.62
CA ASP A 54 -10.97 -29.42 6.68
C ASP A 54 -11.97 -28.33 6.31
N PHE A 55 -11.74 -27.10 6.79
CA PHE A 55 -12.54 -25.94 6.38
C PHE A 55 -12.44 -25.66 4.88
N PHE A 56 -11.25 -25.77 4.29
CA PHE A 56 -11.06 -25.58 2.85
C PHE A 56 -11.76 -26.67 2.02
N VAL A 57 -11.87 -27.91 2.55
CA VAL A 57 -12.69 -28.95 1.95
C VAL A 57 -14.15 -28.52 1.87
N THR A 58 -14.69 -27.94 2.94
CA THR A 58 -16.10 -27.46 2.96
C THR A 58 -16.36 -26.34 1.96
N LEU A 59 -15.33 -25.54 1.64
CA LEU A 59 -15.39 -24.47 0.63
C LEU A 59 -15.16 -24.97 -0.81
N GLY A 60 -14.86 -26.27 -1.00
CA GLY A 60 -14.57 -26.83 -2.31
C GLY A 60 -13.23 -26.39 -2.91
N ILE A 61 -12.30 -25.93 -2.08
CA ILE A 61 -10.98 -25.50 -2.54
C ILE A 61 -10.15 -26.72 -2.95
N PRO A 62 -9.59 -26.76 -4.17
CA PRO A 62 -8.73 -27.85 -4.60
C PRO A 62 -7.46 -27.91 -3.77
N LEU A 63 -6.89 -29.11 -3.56
CA LEU A 63 -5.69 -29.34 -2.78
C LEU A 63 -5.72 -28.65 -1.40
N PRO A 64 -6.75 -28.93 -0.56
CA PRO A 64 -7.05 -28.13 0.63
C PRO A 64 -5.87 -28.04 1.61
N THR A 65 -5.14 -29.13 1.83
CA THR A 65 -3.99 -29.15 2.73
C THR A 65 -2.85 -28.25 2.21
N LEU A 66 -2.56 -28.29 0.91
CA LEU A 66 -1.52 -27.44 0.32
C LEU A 66 -1.90 -25.97 0.42
N ASN A 67 -3.15 -25.63 0.08
CA ASN A 67 -3.64 -24.27 0.16
C ASN A 67 -3.72 -23.76 1.62
N ALA A 68 -4.05 -24.63 2.58
CA ALA A 68 -4.02 -24.31 3.99
C ALA A 68 -2.61 -23.93 4.47
N TYR A 69 -1.58 -24.72 4.10
CA TYR A 69 -0.19 -24.37 4.39
C TYR A 69 0.23 -23.06 3.70
N LEU A 70 -0.13 -22.88 2.43
CA LEU A 70 0.25 -21.69 1.67
C LEU A 70 -0.36 -20.42 2.26
N SER A 71 -1.68 -20.40 2.51
CA SER A 71 -2.36 -19.25 3.09
C SER A 71 -1.85 -18.92 4.48
N SER A 72 -1.76 -19.92 5.38
CA SER A 72 -1.27 -19.71 6.74
C SER A 72 0.18 -19.24 6.78
N THR A 73 1.03 -19.71 5.87
CA THR A 73 2.42 -19.24 5.72
C THR A 73 2.46 -17.78 5.27
N VAL A 74 1.64 -17.41 4.28
CA VAL A 74 1.53 -16.02 3.81
C VAL A 74 1.01 -15.11 4.92
N GLU A 75 -0.01 -15.52 5.66
CA GLU A 75 -0.56 -14.78 6.80
C GLU A 75 0.51 -14.56 7.88
N CYS A 76 1.26 -15.60 8.25
CA CYS A 76 2.27 -15.51 9.28
C CYS A 76 3.50 -14.71 8.82
N PHE A 77 4.20 -15.17 7.79
CA PHE A 77 5.47 -14.57 7.35
C PHE A 77 5.26 -13.27 6.57
N GLY A 78 4.21 -13.20 5.74
CA GLY A 78 3.85 -11.97 5.03
C GLY A 78 3.54 -10.83 6.00
N SER A 79 2.76 -11.11 7.04
CA SER A 79 2.48 -10.12 8.10
C SER A 79 3.72 -9.68 8.83
N LEU A 80 4.63 -10.60 9.18
CA LEU A 80 5.88 -10.27 9.86
C LEU A 80 6.75 -9.34 9.01
N LEU A 81 6.89 -9.62 7.71
CA LEU A 81 7.60 -8.76 6.77
C LEU A 81 6.95 -7.36 6.66
N LEU A 82 5.62 -7.31 6.67
CA LEU A 82 4.87 -6.05 6.63
C LEU A 82 5.01 -5.26 7.93
N ILE A 83 5.01 -5.89 9.10
CA ILE A 83 5.26 -5.22 10.39
C ILE A 83 6.65 -4.56 10.40
N ILE A 84 7.68 -5.31 10.06
CA ILE A 84 9.07 -4.82 10.02
C ILE A 84 9.25 -3.78 8.89
N GLY A 85 8.48 -3.91 7.82
CA GLY A 85 8.58 -3.04 6.64
C GLY A 85 9.75 -3.42 5.73
N LEU A 86 10.02 -4.72 5.60
CA LEU A 86 11.03 -5.27 4.70
C LEU A 86 10.36 -5.82 3.44
N ALA A 87 10.85 -5.39 2.28
CA ALA A 87 10.26 -5.74 0.98
C ALA A 87 8.73 -5.55 0.96
N SER A 88 8.25 -4.48 1.61
CA SER A 88 6.86 -4.32 2.01
C SER A 88 5.87 -4.41 0.85
N ARG A 89 6.19 -3.83 -0.31
CA ARG A 89 5.32 -3.92 -1.49
C ARG A 89 5.24 -5.34 -2.04
N LEU A 90 6.35 -6.07 -1.99
CA LEU A 90 6.41 -7.45 -2.46
C LEU A 90 5.61 -8.37 -1.52
N ALA A 91 5.75 -8.19 -0.19
CA ALA A 91 5.01 -8.94 0.81
C ALA A 91 3.51 -8.60 0.83
N ALA A 92 3.14 -7.38 0.50
CA ALA A 92 1.74 -6.96 0.44
C ALA A 92 0.95 -7.67 -0.67
N VAL A 93 1.60 -8.06 -1.78
CA VAL A 93 0.91 -8.75 -2.90
C VAL A 93 0.34 -10.10 -2.48
N PRO A 94 1.13 -11.05 -1.96
CA PRO A 94 0.59 -12.35 -1.55
C PRO A 94 -0.44 -12.22 -0.42
N VAL A 95 -0.26 -11.30 0.53
CA VAL A 95 -1.27 -11.07 1.57
C VAL A 95 -2.58 -10.55 0.97
N ALA A 96 -2.53 -9.56 0.07
CA ALA A 96 -3.72 -9.06 -0.60
C ALA A 96 -4.42 -10.15 -1.44
N VAL A 97 -3.65 -11.00 -2.14
CA VAL A 97 -4.20 -12.13 -2.90
C VAL A 97 -4.88 -13.12 -1.97
N THR A 98 -4.25 -13.50 -0.86
CA THR A 98 -4.85 -14.42 0.13
C THR A 98 -6.16 -13.87 0.67
N MET A 99 -6.22 -12.58 1.03
CA MET A 99 -7.45 -11.95 1.51
C MET A 99 -8.52 -11.85 0.42
N ALA A 100 -8.14 -11.59 -0.82
CA ALA A 100 -9.07 -11.59 -1.95
C ALA A 100 -9.65 -12.98 -2.20
N VAL A 101 -8.82 -14.04 -2.13
CA VAL A 101 -9.28 -15.43 -2.24
C VAL A 101 -10.22 -15.79 -1.08
N ALA A 102 -9.91 -15.38 0.16
CA ALA A 102 -10.79 -15.58 1.31
C ALA A 102 -12.18 -14.96 1.07
N TYR A 103 -12.24 -13.74 0.53
CA TYR A 103 -13.51 -13.13 0.13
C TYR A 103 -14.26 -13.93 -0.93
N LEU A 104 -13.56 -14.41 -1.96
CA LEU A 104 -14.18 -15.12 -3.08
C LEU A 104 -14.64 -16.54 -2.71
N THR A 105 -14.12 -17.11 -1.63
CA THR A 105 -14.41 -18.50 -1.22
C THR A 105 -15.28 -18.56 0.04
N ALA A 106 -14.90 -17.84 1.10
CA ALA A 106 -15.61 -17.90 2.39
C ALA A 106 -16.70 -16.83 2.51
N ASP A 107 -16.47 -15.62 1.95
CA ASP A 107 -17.33 -14.44 2.13
C ASP A 107 -17.92 -13.95 0.80
N LEU A 108 -18.22 -14.85 -0.13
CA LEU A 108 -18.77 -14.49 -1.44
C LEU A 108 -20.07 -13.68 -1.34
N GLU A 109 -20.92 -14.00 -0.35
CA GLU A 109 -22.17 -13.28 -0.08
C GLU A 109 -21.90 -11.80 0.27
N ALA A 110 -20.81 -11.52 1.00
CA ALA A 110 -20.39 -10.16 1.34
C ALA A 110 -20.01 -9.36 0.08
N ILE A 111 -19.35 -9.99 -0.89
CA ILE A 111 -19.03 -9.35 -2.17
C ILE A 111 -20.31 -9.09 -2.98
N MET A 112 -21.20 -10.08 -3.08
CA MET A 112 -22.44 -9.96 -3.87
C MET A 112 -23.37 -8.90 -3.30
N SER A 113 -23.34 -8.68 -1.97
CA SER A 113 -24.13 -7.65 -1.28
C SER A 113 -23.45 -6.28 -1.19
N PHE A 114 -22.30 -6.07 -1.82
CA PHE A 114 -21.51 -4.85 -1.71
C PHE A 114 -22.31 -3.55 -1.92
N PHE A 115 -23.23 -3.52 -2.88
CA PHE A 115 -24.08 -2.35 -3.14
C PHE A 115 -25.41 -2.33 -2.36
N SER A 116 -25.91 -3.50 -1.94
CA SER A 116 -27.19 -3.62 -1.24
C SER A 116 -27.03 -3.54 0.28
N ASP A 117 -25.96 -4.12 0.81
CA ASP A 117 -25.63 -4.13 2.24
C ASP A 117 -24.11 -3.99 2.42
N PRO A 118 -23.56 -2.75 2.34
CA PRO A 118 -22.13 -2.50 2.48
C PRO A 118 -21.55 -2.94 3.82
N ASP A 119 -22.40 -3.02 4.85
CA ASP A 119 -22.00 -3.43 6.19
C ASP A 119 -21.48 -4.86 6.24
N LYS A 120 -22.09 -5.78 5.48
CA LYS A 120 -21.60 -7.16 5.36
C LYS A 120 -20.17 -7.22 4.80
N PHE A 121 -19.87 -6.40 3.78
CA PHE A 121 -18.57 -6.36 3.18
C PHE A 121 -17.49 -5.84 4.14
N VAL A 122 -17.81 -4.77 4.88
CA VAL A 122 -16.85 -4.15 5.82
C VAL A 122 -16.65 -5.00 7.08
N LYS A 123 -17.67 -5.76 7.50
CA LYS A 123 -17.61 -6.64 8.68
C LYS A 123 -16.96 -8.00 8.40
N ALA A 124 -16.77 -8.38 7.14
CA ALA A 124 -16.09 -9.62 6.78
C ALA A 124 -14.65 -9.63 7.28
N ASP A 125 -14.21 -10.76 7.83
CA ASP A 125 -12.88 -10.90 8.45
C ASP A 125 -11.70 -10.48 7.56
N PRO A 126 -11.70 -10.74 6.22
CA PRO A 126 -10.58 -10.34 5.37
C PRO A 126 -10.44 -8.82 5.15
N PHE A 127 -11.50 -8.03 5.38
CA PHE A 127 -11.56 -6.61 5.02
C PHE A 127 -10.40 -5.77 5.55
N PRO A 128 -10.13 -5.71 6.86
CA PRO A 128 -9.11 -4.82 7.41
C PRO A 128 -7.71 -5.17 6.91
N TYR A 129 -7.42 -6.45 6.75
CA TYR A 129 -6.12 -6.93 6.26
C TYR A 129 -5.94 -6.66 4.78
N PHE A 130 -6.99 -6.86 3.99
CA PHE A 130 -7.01 -6.58 2.56
C PHE A 130 -6.76 -5.10 2.28
N ILE A 131 -7.52 -4.21 2.91
CA ILE A 131 -7.36 -2.76 2.74
C ILE A 131 -6.00 -2.29 3.20
N CYS A 132 -5.50 -2.78 4.35
CA CYS A 132 -4.16 -2.45 4.83
C CYS A 132 -3.06 -2.92 3.87
N ALA A 133 -3.18 -4.12 3.29
CA ALA A 133 -2.25 -4.62 2.29
C ALA A 133 -2.25 -3.74 1.04
N LEU A 134 -3.43 -3.32 0.54
CA LEU A 134 -3.55 -2.38 -0.58
C LEU A 134 -2.95 -1.01 -0.26
N ILE A 135 -3.18 -0.47 0.94
CA ILE A 135 -2.58 0.80 1.38
C ILE A 135 -1.05 0.70 1.35
N VAL A 136 -0.47 -0.39 1.88
CA VAL A 136 0.98 -0.59 1.87
C VAL A 136 1.51 -0.79 0.45
N LEU A 137 0.78 -1.48 -0.41
CA LEU A 137 1.15 -1.70 -1.81
C LEU A 137 1.23 -0.37 -2.57
N VAL A 138 0.22 0.49 -2.44
CA VAL A 138 0.10 1.77 -3.16
C VAL A 138 1.04 2.82 -2.57
N PHE A 139 0.91 3.10 -1.28
CA PHE A 139 1.65 4.19 -0.62
C PHE A 139 3.04 3.79 -0.16
N GLY A 140 3.33 2.49 -0.10
CA GLY A 140 4.58 1.94 0.45
C GLY A 140 4.59 1.92 1.98
N PRO A 141 5.70 1.43 2.57
CA PRO A 141 5.77 1.19 4.02
C PRO A 141 5.96 2.46 4.87
N GLY A 142 6.13 3.64 4.26
CA GLY A 142 6.43 4.87 4.95
C GLY A 142 7.92 5.02 5.34
N ARG A 143 8.23 6.11 6.07
CA ARG A 143 9.62 6.44 6.47
C ARG A 143 10.12 5.52 7.60
N PHE A 144 9.24 5.01 8.44
CA PHE A 144 9.55 4.08 9.54
C PHE A 144 9.46 2.63 9.05
N SER A 145 10.45 2.21 8.26
CA SER A 145 10.53 0.86 7.70
C SER A 145 11.97 0.48 7.40
N VAL A 146 12.26 -0.81 7.41
CA VAL A 146 13.57 -1.33 7.02
C VAL A 146 13.87 -1.01 5.56
N ASP A 147 12.87 -1.00 4.69
CA ASP A 147 13.02 -0.55 3.28
C ASP A 147 13.52 0.90 3.18
N ALA A 148 13.04 1.79 4.06
CA ALA A 148 13.49 3.17 4.10
C ALA A 148 14.93 3.28 4.63
N LEU A 149 15.28 2.49 5.64
CA LEU A 149 16.62 2.43 6.20
C LEU A 149 17.66 1.91 5.20
N ILE A 150 17.30 0.86 4.46
CA ILE A 150 18.13 0.30 3.38
C ILE A 150 18.35 1.34 2.29
N LYS A 151 17.29 2.03 1.85
CA LYS A 151 17.40 3.11 0.85
C LYS A 151 18.27 4.26 1.34
N TRP A 152 18.24 4.56 2.62
CA TRP A 152 19.08 5.59 3.21
C TRP A 152 20.56 5.18 3.26
N LYS A 153 20.86 3.93 3.64
CA LYS A 153 22.23 3.39 3.71
C LYS A 153 22.86 3.17 2.34
N LEU A 154 22.10 2.67 1.35
CA LEU A 154 22.61 2.39 0.01
C LEU A 154 22.79 3.65 -0.82
N GLY A 155 22.42 4.83 -0.32
CA GLY A 155 22.42 6.07 -1.08
C GLY A 155 21.39 6.05 -2.21
N LYS A 156 20.76 7.17 -2.51
CA LYS A 156 19.94 7.30 -3.72
C LYS A 156 20.83 6.94 -4.94
N PRO A 157 20.40 6.04 -5.83
CA PRO A 157 21.06 5.96 -7.13
C PRO A 157 21.02 7.38 -7.69
N ARG A 158 22.22 7.95 -7.94
CA ARG A 158 22.39 9.23 -8.61
C ARG A 158 21.55 9.12 -9.87
N ARG A 159 20.40 9.79 -9.94
CA ARG A 159 19.72 10.00 -11.21
C ARG A 159 20.77 10.64 -12.10
N ARG A 160 21.35 9.86 -13.01
CA ARG A 160 22.08 10.42 -14.16
C ARG A 160 21.10 11.42 -14.74
N GLY A 161 21.44 12.70 -14.62
CA GLY A 161 20.71 13.72 -15.30
C GLY A 161 20.67 13.29 -16.77
N THR A 162 19.51 13.03 -17.29
CA THR A 162 19.26 13.24 -18.69
C THR A 162 19.61 14.70 -18.89
N GLU A 163 20.85 14.94 -19.36
CA GLU A 163 21.21 16.21 -19.96
C GLU A 163 20.08 16.52 -20.92
N GLY A 164 19.32 17.53 -20.54
CA GLY A 164 18.25 18.03 -21.36
C GLY A 164 18.84 18.41 -22.70
N ASN A 165 18.37 17.71 -23.72
CA ASN A 165 18.41 18.22 -25.06
C ASN A 165 17.62 19.53 -25.00
N SER A 166 18.33 20.62 -24.69
CA SER A 166 17.85 21.97 -24.86
C SER A 166 17.65 22.17 -26.34
N PHE A 167 16.46 21.83 -26.80
CA PHE A 167 16.01 22.27 -28.13
C PHE A 167 16.00 23.80 -28.08
N GLY A 168 17.13 24.38 -28.53
CA GLY A 168 17.33 25.82 -28.58
C GLY A 168 16.36 26.46 -29.55
N TRP A 169 15.33 27.07 -28.98
CA TRP A 169 14.66 28.17 -29.67
C TRP A 169 15.61 29.37 -29.63
N SER A 170 16.47 29.48 -30.65
CA SER A 170 17.15 30.71 -30.94
C SER A 170 16.10 31.74 -31.36
N SER A 171 15.79 32.65 -30.49
CA SER A 171 15.10 33.88 -30.81
C SER A 171 16.02 34.69 -31.75
N GLN A 172 15.80 34.54 -33.06
CA GLN A 172 16.36 35.44 -34.03
C GLN A 172 15.73 36.80 -33.84
N THR A 173 16.46 37.71 -33.24
CA THR A 173 16.16 39.15 -33.24
C THR A 173 16.18 39.66 -34.68
N PRO A 174 15.16 40.37 -35.18
CA PRO A 174 15.19 40.91 -36.51
C PRO A 174 16.23 42.03 -36.62
N THR A 175 17.18 41.83 -37.53
CA THR A 175 18.20 42.80 -37.92
C THR A 175 17.54 44.08 -38.43
N LYS A 176 17.79 45.20 -37.75
CA LYS A 176 17.40 46.53 -38.19
C LYS A 176 18.07 46.83 -39.53
N LEU A 177 17.30 46.91 -40.60
CA LEU A 177 17.70 47.50 -41.88
C LEU A 177 18.06 48.96 -41.67
N LYS A 178 19.30 49.32 -41.85
CA LYS A 178 19.78 50.70 -42.04
C LYS A 178 19.35 51.15 -43.46
N VAL A 179 18.42 52.08 -43.48
CA VAL A 179 18.18 52.89 -44.70
C VAL A 179 19.26 53.95 -44.75
N GLN A 180 20.10 53.90 -45.79
CA GLN A 180 21.00 55.00 -46.17
C GLN A 180 20.28 55.81 -47.26
N ASN A 181 20.15 57.09 -46.99
CA ASN A 181 20.00 58.11 -48.00
C ASN A 181 21.36 58.54 -48.47
#